data_2458263d9c460020af57e8ee3fedd392
#
_entry.id   2458263d9c460020af57e8ee3fedd392
#
_cell.length_a   1.000
_cell.length_b   1.000
_cell.length_c   1.000
_cell.angle_alpha   90.00
_cell.angle_beta   90.00
_cell.angle_gamma   90.00
#
_symmetry.space_group_name_H-M   'P 1'
#
loop_
_entity.id
_entity.type
_entity.pdbx_description
1 polymer ?
#
loop_
_entity_poly.entity_id
_entity_poly.type
_entity_poly.pdbx_seq_one_letter_code
_entity_poly.pdbx_strand_id
1 'polypeptide(L)'
;TRFDTSNVVTTYACEIPYGDGTDGTFNPDHFMEPKDRRKVDDFILYAVAAAQMAVEDSGWKPEDEEGRLRTGVMIGSGIGGLNSIAETAVLIKEKGPKRVSPFFIPGALINLASGQVSIRYGFKGPNHAVVTACSTGAHAIGDAARLIQWGDADVMVAGGAESPISEIGIAGFNACKALSTKRADAPEKASRPYDADRDGFVMGEGAGVVVLEEYEHAKARGAKIYAEVLGYGLSGDAYHITAPSEDGDGGFRAMQNALRNAGLEPADIDYVNAHGTSTMADTIELGAVERLMGD
;
A
#
# COMPACT_ATOMS: atom_id res chain seq x y z
N THR A 1 -22.96 -5.36 1.45
CA THR A 1 -21.85 -6.31 1.70
C THR A 1 -21.55 -7.10 0.45
N ARG A 2 -20.28 -7.31 0.14
CA ARG A 2 -19.80 -8.02 -1.07
C ARG A 2 -19.96 -9.55 -0.94
N PHE A 3 -20.09 -10.06 0.26
CA PHE A 3 -20.25 -11.50 0.54
C PHE A 3 -21.10 -11.71 1.80
N ASP A 4 -21.53 -12.96 2.02
CA ASP A 4 -22.30 -13.33 3.21
C ASP A 4 -21.39 -13.31 4.46
N THR A 5 -21.74 -12.47 5.43
CA THR A 5 -20.97 -12.31 6.67
C THR A 5 -21.49 -13.17 7.83
N SER A 6 -22.50 -14.02 7.62
CA SER A 6 -23.12 -14.84 8.66
C SER A 6 -22.15 -15.83 9.33
N ASN A 7 -21.08 -16.21 8.63
CA ASN A 7 -20.11 -17.21 9.08
C ASN A 7 -18.77 -16.63 9.52
N VAL A 8 -18.61 -15.30 9.53
CA VAL A 8 -17.38 -14.63 9.98
C VAL A 8 -17.60 -13.89 11.29
N VAL A 9 -16.56 -13.78 12.11
CA VAL A 9 -16.63 -13.13 13.43
C VAL A 9 -16.72 -11.61 13.29
N THR A 10 -15.88 -11.02 12.42
CA THR A 10 -15.91 -9.59 12.13
C THR A 10 -16.83 -9.32 10.96
N THR A 11 -17.88 -8.49 11.18
CA THR A 11 -18.94 -8.22 10.20
C THR A 11 -18.87 -6.81 9.59
N TYR A 12 -17.79 -6.08 9.83
CA TYR A 12 -17.57 -4.73 9.36
C TYR A 12 -16.15 -4.54 8.81
N ALA A 13 -16.02 -3.68 7.80
CA ALA A 13 -14.78 -3.31 7.14
C ALA A 13 -14.96 -1.95 6.46
N CYS A 14 -13.85 -1.31 6.04
CA CYS A 14 -13.85 -0.05 5.29
C CYS A 14 -13.68 -0.33 3.80
N GLU A 15 -14.79 -0.58 3.11
CA GLU A 15 -14.82 -0.77 1.65
C GLU A 15 -14.66 0.58 0.92
N ILE A 16 -14.02 0.56 -0.26
CA ILE A 16 -14.08 1.71 -1.17
C ILE A 16 -15.53 1.91 -1.62
N PRO A 17 -16.11 3.11 -1.43
CA PRO A 17 -17.48 3.39 -1.85
C PRO A 17 -17.54 3.51 -3.37
N TYR A 18 -18.08 2.51 -4.05
CA TYR A 18 -18.30 2.55 -5.49
C TYR A 18 -19.51 3.41 -5.85
N GLY A 19 -19.38 4.19 -6.93
CA GLY A 19 -20.43 5.07 -7.44
C GLY A 19 -20.09 5.64 -8.81
N ASP A 20 -20.60 6.81 -9.11
CA ASP A 20 -20.38 7.50 -10.38
C ASP A 20 -19.08 8.33 -10.44
N GLY A 21 -18.33 8.39 -9.33
CA GLY A 21 -17.09 9.17 -9.21
C GLY A 21 -17.32 10.57 -8.65
N THR A 22 -18.54 10.88 -8.18
CA THR A 22 -18.86 12.12 -7.46
C THR A 22 -18.98 11.87 -5.96
N ASP A 23 -18.97 12.93 -5.15
CA ASP A 23 -19.21 12.89 -3.70
C ASP A 23 -18.35 11.86 -2.95
N GLY A 24 -17.10 11.69 -3.37
CA GLY A 24 -16.15 10.75 -2.74
C GLY A 24 -16.36 9.29 -3.13
N THR A 25 -17.18 9.01 -4.14
CA THR A 25 -17.34 7.65 -4.66
C THR A 25 -16.30 7.32 -5.74
N PHE A 26 -15.98 6.04 -5.89
CA PHE A 26 -15.05 5.54 -6.89
C PHE A 26 -15.80 4.96 -8.09
N ASN A 27 -15.52 5.53 -9.27
CA ASN A 27 -16.00 4.97 -10.54
C ASN A 27 -14.83 4.27 -11.27
N PRO A 28 -14.78 2.94 -11.28
CA PRO A 28 -13.70 2.20 -11.93
C PRO A 28 -13.64 2.43 -13.46
N ASP A 29 -14.74 2.81 -14.09
CA ASP A 29 -14.80 3.07 -15.54
C ASP A 29 -13.99 4.31 -15.94
N HIS A 30 -13.72 5.22 -15.02
CA HIS A 30 -12.82 6.36 -15.25
C HIS A 30 -11.36 5.95 -15.39
N PHE A 31 -10.98 4.76 -14.87
CA PHE A 31 -9.59 4.34 -14.77
C PHE A 31 -9.26 3.10 -15.60
N MET A 32 -10.22 2.21 -15.82
CA MET A 32 -9.99 0.97 -16.55
C MET A 32 -11.26 0.48 -17.26
N GLU A 33 -11.14 0.19 -18.54
CA GLU A 33 -12.23 -0.36 -19.35
C GLU A 33 -12.79 -1.66 -18.73
N PRO A 34 -14.12 -1.90 -18.77
CA PRO A 34 -14.74 -3.08 -18.17
C PRO A 34 -14.14 -4.42 -18.65
N LYS A 35 -13.69 -4.50 -19.92
CA LYS A 35 -13.04 -5.69 -20.49
C LYS A 35 -11.67 -5.96 -19.87
N ASP A 36 -10.94 -4.92 -19.45
CA ASP A 36 -9.61 -5.03 -18.88
C ASP A 36 -9.69 -5.27 -17.37
N ARG A 37 -10.69 -4.71 -16.68
CA ARG A 37 -10.97 -5.01 -15.26
C ARG A 37 -11.17 -6.50 -14.98
N ARG A 38 -11.77 -7.26 -15.92
CA ARG A 38 -11.95 -8.71 -15.78
C ARG A 38 -10.65 -9.53 -15.86
N LYS A 39 -9.53 -8.87 -16.14
CA LYS A 39 -8.21 -9.49 -16.30
C LYS A 39 -7.31 -9.28 -15.10
N VAL A 40 -7.71 -8.46 -14.13
CA VAL A 40 -6.91 -8.06 -12.98
C VAL A 40 -7.72 -8.19 -11.69
N ASP A 41 -7.05 -8.47 -10.59
CA ASP A 41 -7.61 -8.35 -9.25
C ASP A 41 -7.77 -6.87 -8.88
N ASP A 42 -8.68 -6.56 -7.96
CA ASP A 42 -9.04 -5.17 -7.61
C ASP A 42 -7.86 -4.36 -7.06
N PHE A 43 -6.86 -4.98 -6.40
CA PHE A 43 -5.69 -4.23 -5.95
C PHE A 43 -4.92 -3.60 -7.12
N ILE A 44 -4.88 -4.24 -8.29
CA ILE A 44 -4.27 -3.68 -9.50
C ILE A 44 -5.12 -2.53 -10.04
N LEU A 45 -6.44 -2.66 -10.03
CA LEU A 45 -7.34 -1.56 -10.42
C LEU A 45 -7.11 -0.32 -9.55
N TYR A 46 -7.04 -0.50 -8.23
CA TYR A 46 -6.79 0.62 -7.29
C TYR A 46 -5.41 1.23 -7.50
N ALA A 47 -4.38 0.40 -7.71
CA ALA A 47 -3.03 0.86 -8.03
C ALA A 47 -3.00 1.71 -9.30
N VAL A 48 -3.65 1.26 -10.38
CA VAL A 48 -3.73 1.97 -11.66
C VAL A 48 -4.48 3.30 -11.50
N ALA A 49 -5.57 3.32 -10.72
CA ALA A 49 -6.34 4.54 -10.47
C ALA A 49 -5.51 5.57 -9.69
N ALA A 50 -4.89 5.16 -8.58
CA ALA A 50 -4.04 6.05 -7.79
C ALA A 50 -2.81 6.53 -8.57
N ALA A 51 -2.17 5.65 -9.37
CA ALA A 51 -1.06 6.02 -10.22
C ALA A 51 -1.47 7.03 -11.31
N GLN A 52 -2.66 6.87 -11.91
CA GLN A 52 -3.17 7.85 -12.87
C GLN A 52 -3.33 9.22 -12.22
N MET A 53 -3.97 9.30 -11.06
CA MET A 53 -4.14 10.56 -10.33
C MET A 53 -2.80 11.19 -9.97
N ALA A 54 -1.82 10.42 -9.51
CA ALA A 54 -0.49 10.91 -9.16
C ALA A 54 0.30 11.41 -10.39
N VAL A 55 0.26 10.68 -11.50
CA VAL A 55 0.94 11.09 -12.74
C VAL A 55 0.30 12.35 -13.33
N GLU A 56 -1.03 12.45 -13.33
CA GLU A 56 -1.76 13.65 -13.77
C GLU A 56 -1.42 14.86 -12.90
N ASP A 57 -1.42 14.71 -11.56
CA ASP A 57 -1.09 15.79 -10.62
C ASP A 57 0.37 16.25 -10.73
N SER A 58 1.29 15.30 -10.95
CA SER A 58 2.72 15.63 -11.14
C SER A 58 3.02 16.40 -12.44
N GLY A 59 2.11 16.34 -13.40
CA GLY A 59 2.30 16.89 -14.75
C GLY A 59 3.42 16.22 -15.54
N TRP A 60 3.99 15.09 -15.07
CA TRP A 60 5.07 14.38 -15.76
C TRP A 60 4.55 13.62 -16.98
N LYS A 61 5.03 14.00 -18.15
CA LYS A 61 4.73 13.37 -19.44
C LYS A 61 6.00 13.34 -20.28
N PRO A 62 6.80 12.27 -20.22
CA PRO A 62 8.02 12.20 -21.03
C PRO A 62 7.68 12.23 -22.52
N GLU A 63 8.22 13.22 -23.22
CA GLU A 63 7.97 13.42 -24.64
C GLU A 63 8.90 12.55 -25.52
N ASP A 64 10.08 12.22 -25.01
CA ASP A 64 11.10 11.46 -25.71
C ASP A 64 11.32 10.06 -25.12
N GLU A 65 12.15 9.28 -25.77
CA GLU A 65 12.48 7.92 -25.34
C GLU A 65 13.35 7.93 -24.07
N GLU A 66 14.26 8.90 -23.93
CA GLU A 66 15.12 8.99 -22.76
C GLU A 66 14.28 9.21 -21.48
N GLY A 67 13.35 10.13 -21.48
CA GLY A 67 12.44 10.33 -20.35
C GLY A 67 11.65 9.07 -20.00
N ARG A 68 11.25 8.26 -21.00
CA ARG A 68 10.58 6.96 -20.75
C ARG A 68 11.53 5.93 -20.15
N LEU A 69 12.76 5.84 -20.62
CA LEU A 69 13.81 4.95 -20.10
C LEU A 69 14.20 5.31 -18.66
N ARG A 70 14.11 6.60 -18.32
CA ARG A 70 14.46 7.13 -17.00
C ARG A 70 13.28 7.21 -16.03
N THR A 71 12.08 6.77 -16.44
CA THR A 71 10.89 6.72 -15.59
C THR A 71 10.55 5.27 -15.21
N GLY A 72 10.59 4.97 -13.92
CA GLY A 72 10.28 3.64 -13.38
C GLY A 72 8.96 3.59 -12.60
N VAL A 73 8.56 2.38 -12.20
CA VAL A 73 7.35 2.13 -11.40
C VAL A 73 7.64 1.09 -10.33
N MET A 74 7.27 1.40 -9.08
CA MET A 74 7.41 0.50 -7.94
C MET A 74 6.16 0.59 -7.04
N ILE A 75 5.16 -0.22 -7.32
CA ILE A 75 3.93 -0.31 -6.54
C ILE A 75 3.83 -1.72 -5.97
N GLY A 76 3.74 -1.82 -4.65
CA GLY A 76 3.63 -3.10 -3.96
C GLY A 76 2.22 -3.36 -3.43
N SER A 77 2.03 -4.58 -2.93
CA SER A 77 0.83 -5.02 -2.21
C SER A 77 1.26 -6.04 -1.17
N GLY A 78 0.63 -6.04 -0.01
CA GLY A 78 0.97 -6.97 1.08
C GLY A 78 0.53 -8.40 0.78
N ILE A 79 -0.62 -8.57 0.13
CA ILE A 79 -1.24 -9.88 -0.13
C ILE A 79 -1.48 -10.08 -1.64
N GLY A 80 -1.72 -9.02 -2.39
CA GLY A 80 -1.97 -9.07 -3.83
C GLY A 80 -3.31 -9.73 -4.18
N GLY A 81 -3.32 -10.55 -5.21
CA GLY A 81 -4.54 -11.15 -5.79
C GLY A 81 -5.18 -12.28 -4.96
N LEU A 82 -5.33 -12.10 -3.65
CA LEU A 82 -5.89 -13.10 -2.74
C LEU A 82 -7.27 -13.55 -3.19
N ASN A 83 -8.13 -12.62 -3.59
CA ASN A 83 -9.50 -12.92 -4.00
C ASN A 83 -9.53 -13.72 -5.29
N SER A 84 -8.77 -13.32 -6.29
CA SER A 84 -8.63 -14.06 -7.56
C SER A 84 -8.07 -15.47 -7.35
N ILE A 85 -7.14 -15.66 -6.42
CA ILE A 85 -6.57 -16.96 -6.07
C ILE A 85 -7.64 -17.84 -5.44
N ALA A 86 -8.38 -17.32 -4.44
CA ALA A 86 -9.43 -18.07 -3.75
C ALA A 86 -10.56 -18.48 -4.71
N GLU A 87 -11.08 -17.56 -5.50
CA GLU A 87 -12.13 -17.81 -6.48
C GLU A 87 -11.69 -18.82 -7.55
N THR A 88 -10.45 -18.70 -8.03
CA THR A 88 -9.91 -19.65 -9.02
C THR A 88 -9.74 -21.05 -8.43
N ALA A 89 -9.33 -21.16 -7.16
CA ALA A 89 -9.24 -22.46 -6.48
C ALA A 89 -10.60 -23.15 -6.37
N VAL A 90 -11.66 -22.40 -6.01
CA VAL A 90 -13.04 -22.90 -5.99
C VAL A 90 -13.51 -23.29 -7.41
N LEU A 91 -13.27 -22.45 -8.40
CA LEU A 91 -13.60 -22.73 -9.80
C LEU A 91 -12.96 -24.03 -10.29
N ILE A 92 -11.68 -24.27 -9.97
CA ILE A 92 -10.99 -25.53 -10.34
C ILE A 92 -11.67 -26.73 -9.70
N LYS A 93 -12.03 -26.63 -8.42
CA LYS A 93 -12.69 -27.71 -7.67
C LYS A 93 -14.07 -28.05 -8.25
N GLU A 94 -14.84 -27.02 -8.62
CA GLU A 94 -16.23 -27.19 -9.11
C GLU A 94 -16.33 -27.52 -10.58
N LYS A 95 -15.49 -26.89 -11.44
CA LYS A 95 -15.64 -26.90 -12.91
C LYS A 95 -14.41 -27.41 -13.65
N GLY A 96 -13.34 -27.72 -12.92
CA GLY A 96 -12.10 -28.26 -13.45
C GLY A 96 -11.13 -27.20 -14.01
N PRO A 97 -9.84 -27.58 -14.19
CA PRO A 97 -8.75 -26.64 -14.51
C PRO A 97 -8.87 -26.01 -15.91
N LYS A 98 -9.62 -26.61 -16.84
CA LYS A 98 -9.82 -26.04 -18.19
C LYS A 98 -10.64 -24.74 -18.19
N ARG A 99 -11.26 -24.38 -17.07
CA ARG A 99 -12.06 -23.15 -16.92
C ARG A 99 -11.27 -21.96 -16.38
N VAL A 100 -10.01 -22.16 -15.99
CA VAL A 100 -9.15 -21.09 -15.49
C VAL A 100 -8.89 -20.05 -16.58
N SER A 101 -9.03 -18.78 -16.22
CA SER A 101 -8.75 -17.66 -17.11
C SER A 101 -7.27 -17.61 -17.49
N PRO A 102 -6.91 -17.33 -18.76
CA PRO A 102 -5.51 -17.08 -19.13
C PRO A 102 -4.91 -15.84 -18.44
N PHE A 103 -5.76 -14.99 -17.92
CA PHE A 103 -5.34 -13.78 -17.19
C PHE A 103 -5.21 -14.00 -15.68
N PHE A 104 -5.51 -15.20 -15.16
CA PHE A 104 -5.46 -15.48 -13.73
C PHE A 104 -4.09 -15.13 -13.11
N ILE A 105 -3.03 -15.70 -13.64
CA ILE A 105 -1.68 -15.44 -13.12
C ILE A 105 -1.29 -13.97 -13.27
N PRO A 106 -1.34 -13.35 -14.46
CA PRO A 106 -1.02 -11.92 -14.58
C PRO A 106 -1.92 -11.01 -13.74
N GLY A 107 -3.17 -11.39 -13.51
CA GLY A 107 -4.11 -10.61 -12.71
C GLY A 107 -3.90 -10.71 -11.21
N ALA A 108 -3.20 -11.75 -10.73
CA ALA A 108 -2.99 -11.98 -9.30
C ALA A 108 -1.58 -11.60 -8.80
N LEU A 109 -0.59 -11.49 -9.69
CA LEU A 109 0.79 -11.20 -9.33
C LEU A 109 0.97 -9.74 -8.88
N ILE A 110 1.62 -9.53 -7.74
CA ILE A 110 1.80 -8.21 -7.11
C ILE A 110 2.54 -7.23 -8.03
N ASN A 111 3.62 -7.66 -8.68
CA ASN A 111 4.40 -6.79 -9.56
C ASN A 111 3.64 -6.34 -10.83
N LEU A 112 2.49 -6.92 -11.12
CA LEU A 112 1.67 -6.52 -12.25
C LEU A 112 0.90 -5.22 -11.99
N ALA A 113 0.78 -4.75 -10.75
CA ALA A 113 0.38 -3.36 -10.48
C ALA A 113 1.36 -2.39 -11.15
N SER A 114 2.66 -2.54 -10.89
CA SER A 114 3.72 -1.77 -11.57
C SER A 114 3.74 -2.02 -13.07
N GLY A 115 3.56 -3.27 -13.50
CA GLY A 115 3.54 -3.65 -14.92
C GLY A 115 2.41 -2.97 -15.71
N GLN A 116 1.20 -2.92 -15.16
CA GLN A 116 0.05 -2.25 -15.81
C GLN A 116 0.25 -0.73 -15.94
N VAL A 117 0.80 -0.08 -14.93
CA VAL A 117 1.12 1.35 -14.97
C VAL A 117 2.22 1.61 -16.02
N SER A 118 3.29 0.81 -16.03
CA SER A 118 4.37 0.90 -17.01
C SER A 118 3.85 0.77 -18.45
N ILE A 119 3.01 -0.24 -18.72
CA ILE A 119 2.41 -0.44 -20.06
C ILE A 119 1.55 0.75 -20.46
N ARG A 120 0.74 1.28 -19.53
CA ARG A 120 -0.20 2.37 -19.78
C ARG A 120 0.50 3.66 -20.22
N TYR A 121 1.62 3.99 -19.58
CA TYR A 121 2.35 5.25 -19.80
C TYR A 121 3.60 5.10 -20.66
N GLY A 122 3.98 3.87 -21.00
CA GLY A 122 5.20 3.59 -21.73
C GLY A 122 6.47 3.86 -20.91
N PHE A 123 6.40 3.77 -19.57
CA PHE A 123 7.54 3.93 -18.68
C PHE A 123 8.42 2.67 -18.74
N LYS A 124 9.70 2.84 -19.03
CA LYS A 124 10.63 1.75 -19.34
C LYS A 124 11.81 1.67 -18.37
N GLY A 125 11.83 2.50 -17.33
CA GLY A 125 12.81 2.44 -16.26
C GLY A 125 12.59 1.23 -15.34
N PRO A 126 13.21 1.20 -14.13
CA PRO A 126 13.08 0.11 -13.20
C PRO A 126 11.60 -0.23 -12.92
N ASN A 127 11.26 -1.53 -12.98
CA ASN A 127 9.88 -1.98 -12.79
C ASN A 127 9.83 -3.25 -11.95
N HIS A 128 9.41 -3.12 -10.70
CA HIS A 128 9.24 -4.24 -9.78
C HIS A 128 8.30 -3.89 -8.62
N ALA A 129 8.18 -4.75 -7.65
CA ALA A 129 7.38 -4.53 -6.45
C ALA A 129 8.13 -5.03 -5.21
N VAL A 130 7.83 -4.42 -4.07
CA VAL A 130 8.19 -4.92 -2.75
C VAL A 130 6.95 -5.51 -2.07
N VAL A 131 7.16 -6.45 -1.14
CA VAL A 131 6.09 -7.11 -0.39
C VAL A 131 6.53 -7.24 1.06
N THR A 132 6.03 -6.37 1.91
CA THR A 132 6.40 -6.30 3.33
C THR A 132 5.19 -5.98 4.21
N ALA A 133 4.05 -6.61 3.90
CA ALA A 133 2.79 -6.41 4.60
C ALA A 133 2.41 -4.92 4.70
N CYS A 134 2.07 -4.41 5.88
CA CYS A 134 1.62 -3.01 6.07
C CYS A 134 2.69 -1.97 5.73
N SER A 135 3.98 -2.33 5.73
CA SER A 135 5.08 -1.42 5.36
C SER A 135 5.37 -1.36 3.86
N THR A 136 4.68 -2.14 3.05
CA THR A 136 4.94 -2.27 1.60
C THR A 136 4.97 -0.91 0.88
N GLY A 137 3.98 -0.04 1.12
CA GLY A 137 3.92 1.27 0.48
C GLY A 137 5.10 2.18 0.87
N ALA A 138 5.46 2.19 2.16
CA ALA A 138 6.61 2.96 2.64
C ALA A 138 7.93 2.41 2.07
N HIS A 139 8.11 1.09 2.00
CA HIS A 139 9.27 0.47 1.38
C HIS A 139 9.34 0.77 -0.13
N ALA A 140 8.21 0.72 -0.84
CA ALA A 140 8.17 1.07 -2.26
C ALA A 140 8.64 2.51 -2.50
N ILE A 141 8.17 3.46 -1.69
CA ILE A 141 8.59 4.87 -1.78
C ILE A 141 10.08 5.02 -1.44
N GLY A 142 10.55 4.42 -0.35
CA GLY A 142 11.94 4.52 0.08
C GLY A 142 12.93 3.87 -0.87
N ASP A 143 12.61 2.68 -1.39
CA ASP A 143 13.45 1.98 -2.36
C ASP A 143 13.45 2.70 -3.72
N ALA A 144 12.31 3.26 -4.16
CA ALA A 144 12.23 4.09 -5.34
C ALA A 144 13.10 5.37 -5.21
N ALA A 145 13.08 6.01 -4.04
CA ALA A 145 13.95 7.16 -3.77
C ALA A 145 15.44 6.78 -3.88
N ARG A 146 15.83 5.59 -3.39
CA ARG A 146 17.20 5.08 -3.56
C ARG A 146 17.59 4.85 -5.02
N LEU A 147 16.69 4.32 -5.84
CA LEU A 147 16.95 4.16 -7.28
C LEU A 147 17.22 5.51 -7.96
N ILE A 148 16.50 6.55 -7.56
CA ILE A 148 16.77 7.92 -8.04
C ILE A 148 18.14 8.41 -7.52
N GLN A 149 18.42 8.25 -6.23
CA GLN A 149 19.72 8.64 -5.64
C GLN A 149 20.90 7.93 -6.28
N TRP A 150 20.76 6.68 -6.71
CA TRP A 150 21.79 5.90 -7.40
C TRP A 150 21.90 6.21 -8.89
N GLY A 151 20.98 7.00 -9.44
CA GLY A 151 20.96 7.36 -10.84
C GLY A 151 20.39 6.30 -11.78
N ASP A 152 19.66 5.31 -11.26
CA ASP A 152 18.98 4.29 -12.08
C ASP A 152 17.70 4.84 -12.73
N ALA A 153 17.09 5.86 -12.15
CA ALA A 153 15.93 6.57 -12.67
C ALA A 153 15.98 8.06 -12.31
N ASP A 154 15.27 8.89 -13.05
CA ASP A 154 15.04 10.31 -12.70
C ASP A 154 13.65 10.50 -12.08
N VAL A 155 12.70 9.64 -12.48
CA VAL A 155 11.32 9.67 -11.99
C VAL A 155 10.87 8.26 -11.62
N MET A 156 10.18 8.12 -10.48
CA MET A 156 9.59 6.86 -10.04
C MET A 156 8.15 7.07 -9.59
N VAL A 157 7.23 6.27 -10.13
CA VAL A 157 5.86 6.15 -9.63
C VAL A 157 5.85 5.07 -8.56
N ALA A 158 5.62 5.43 -7.30
CA ALA A 158 5.82 4.51 -6.18
C ALA A 158 4.67 4.55 -5.17
N GLY A 159 4.40 3.42 -4.53
CA GLY A 159 3.35 3.34 -3.52
C GLY A 159 2.89 1.92 -3.21
N GLY A 160 1.67 1.81 -2.71
CA GLY A 160 1.05 0.53 -2.37
C GLY A 160 -0.44 0.49 -2.67
N ALA A 161 -0.95 -0.71 -2.87
CA ALA A 161 -2.37 -0.97 -3.08
C ALA A 161 -2.77 -2.30 -2.46
N GLU A 162 -3.99 -2.39 -1.90
CA GLU A 162 -4.49 -3.61 -1.29
C GLU A 162 -6.01 -3.74 -1.48
N SER A 163 -6.49 -4.96 -1.71
CA SER A 163 -7.92 -5.28 -1.78
C SER A 163 -8.23 -6.58 -1.03
N PRO A 164 -8.12 -6.60 0.32
CA PRO A 164 -8.22 -7.82 1.11
C PRO A 164 -9.64 -8.14 1.57
N ILE A 165 -10.64 -7.26 1.36
CA ILE A 165 -11.99 -7.39 1.90
C ILE A 165 -12.75 -8.49 1.16
N SER A 166 -12.72 -9.68 1.74
CA SER A 166 -13.37 -10.90 1.26
C SER A 166 -13.53 -11.88 2.40
N GLU A 167 -14.30 -12.94 2.18
CA GLU A 167 -14.50 -13.99 3.19
C GLU A 167 -13.16 -14.59 3.65
N ILE A 168 -12.26 -14.93 2.70
CA ILE A 168 -10.94 -15.49 3.03
C ILE A 168 -10.05 -14.47 3.76
N GLY A 169 -10.08 -13.21 3.37
CA GLY A 169 -9.32 -12.14 4.03
C GLY A 169 -9.78 -11.93 5.47
N ILE A 170 -11.09 -11.76 5.69
CA ILE A 170 -11.67 -11.60 7.04
C ILE A 170 -11.42 -12.85 7.88
N ALA A 171 -11.66 -14.05 7.34
CA ALA A 171 -11.44 -15.28 8.09
C ALA A 171 -9.97 -15.48 8.48
N GLY A 172 -9.04 -15.17 7.59
CA GLY A 172 -7.61 -15.26 7.84
C GLY A 172 -7.16 -14.34 8.98
N PHE A 173 -7.55 -13.07 8.95
CA PHE A 173 -7.19 -12.11 10.01
C PHE A 173 -7.97 -12.35 11.32
N ASN A 174 -9.19 -12.87 11.26
CA ASN A 174 -9.90 -13.36 12.46
C ASN A 174 -9.16 -14.54 13.11
N ALA A 175 -8.62 -15.47 12.32
CA ALA A 175 -7.83 -16.58 12.83
C ALA A 175 -6.56 -16.11 13.55
N CYS A 176 -5.95 -15.01 13.07
CA CYS A 176 -4.82 -14.34 13.73
C CYS A 176 -5.24 -13.52 14.96
N LYS A 177 -6.54 -13.38 15.23
CA LYS A 177 -7.10 -12.52 16.30
C LYS A 177 -6.66 -11.04 16.17
N ALA A 178 -6.51 -10.57 14.96
CA ALA A 178 -5.98 -9.24 14.66
C ALA A 178 -7.09 -8.19 14.46
N LEU A 179 -8.32 -8.61 14.09
CA LEU A 179 -9.42 -7.71 13.80
C LEU A 179 -10.22 -7.33 15.05
N SER A 180 -10.74 -6.10 15.04
CA SER A 180 -11.76 -5.67 16.00
C SER A 180 -13.03 -6.51 15.81
N THR A 181 -13.63 -6.96 16.92
CA THR A 181 -14.82 -7.84 16.93
C THR A 181 -15.95 -7.34 17.82
N LYS A 182 -15.71 -6.32 18.66
CA LYS A 182 -16.62 -5.90 19.72
C LYS A 182 -17.51 -4.71 19.36
N ARG A 183 -17.49 -4.24 18.11
CA ARG A 183 -18.13 -2.99 17.69
C ARG A 183 -19.11 -3.16 16.52
N ALA A 184 -19.74 -4.33 16.39
CA ALA A 184 -20.71 -4.58 15.32
C ALA A 184 -21.95 -3.67 15.40
N ASP A 185 -22.28 -3.16 16.58
CA ASP A 185 -23.37 -2.21 16.85
C ASP A 185 -23.00 -0.73 16.59
N ALA A 186 -21.68 -0.41 16.51
CA ALA A 186 -21.16 0.92 16.26
C ALA A 186 -19.83 0.84 15.48
N PRO A 187 -19.83 0.33 14.23
CA PRO A 187 -18.63 0.02 13.48
C PRO A 187 -17.76 1.26 13.19
N GLU A 188 -18.35 2.44 13.10
CA GLU A 188 -17.65 3.72 12.94
C GLU A 188 -16.73 4.08 14.15
N LYS A 189 -16.89 3.39 15.28
CA LYS A 189 -16.07 3.54 16.50
C LYS A 189 -15.08 2.39 16.70
N ALA A 190 -14.99 1.46 15.75
CA ALA A 190 -14.17 0.26 15.91
C ALA A 190 -12.67 0.53 15.79
N SER A 191 -12.26 1.32 14.80
CA SER A 191 -10.88 1.79 14.71
C SER A 191 -10.66 2.95 15.69
N ARG A 192 -9.86 2.69 16.72
CA ARG A 192 -9.62 3.63 17.84
C ARG A 192 -8.18 3.52 18.37
N PRO A 193 -7.18 3.92 17.54
CA PRO A 193 -5.78 3.85 17.93
C PRO A 193 -5.52 4.51 19.28
N TYR A 194 -4.66 3.90 20.10
CA TYR A 194 -4.23 4.33 21.43
C TYR A 194 -5.33 4.35 22.52
N ASP A 195 -6.59 4.11 22.17
CA ASP A 195 -7.69 4.06 23.13
C ASP A 195 -7.59 2.82 24.03
N ALA A 196 -7.99 2.95 25.30
CA ALA A 196 -7.94 1.86 26.27
C ALA A 196 -8.85 0.67 25.88
N ASP A 197 -9.96 0.93 25.18
CA ASP A 197 -10.94 -0.06 24.77
C ASP A 197 -10.74 -0.58 23.32
N ARG A 198 -9.58 -0.32 22.70
CA ARG A 198 -9.25 -0.87 21.39
C ARG A 198 -9.14 -2.39 21.44
N ASP A 199 -9.57 -3.08 20.39
CA ASP A 199 -9.64 -4.54 20.37
C ASP A 199 -9.15 -5.18 19.06
N GLY A 200 -8.52 -4.42 18.20
CA GLY A 200 -8.00 -4.88 16.91
C GLY A 200 -8.17 -3.85 15.80
N PHE A 201 -7.59 -4.11 14.65
CA PHE A 201 -7.74 -3.21 13.51
C PHE A 201 -9.04 -3.45 12.73
N VAL A 202 -9.48 -2.46 11.98
CA VAL A 202 -10.57 -2.57 11.00
C VAL A 202 -9.97 -2.72 9.62
N MET A 203 -10.32 -3.79 8.91
CA MET A 203 -9.81 -4.05 7.58
C MET A 203 -10.27 -2.95 6.61
N GLY A 204 -9.35 -2.43 5.83
CA GLY A 204 -9.59 -1.46 4.76
C GLY A 204 -9.03 -1.95 3.43
N GLU A 205 -9.35 -1.23 2.38
CA GLU A 205 -8.80 -1.42 1.03
C GLU A 205 -8.52 -0.07 0.39
N GLY A 206 -7.65 -0.04 -0.60
CA GLY A 206 -7.31 1.19 -1.29
C GLY A 206 -5.92 1.19 -1.91
N ALA A 207 -5.50 2.37 -2.35
CA ALA A 207 -4.17 2.60 -2.87
C ALA A 207 -3.69 4.01 -2.54
N GLY A 208 -2.37 4.16 -2.34
CA GLY A 208 -1.68 5.42 -2.24
C GLY A 208 -0.44 5.39 -3.12
N VAL A 209 -0.33 6.35 -4.04
CA VAL A 209 0.78 6.44 -4.99
C VAL A 209 1.28 7.88 -5.04
N VAL A 210 2.60 8.02 -5.12
CA VAL A 210 3.29 9.30 -5.30
C VAL A 210 4.21 9.22 -6.52
N VAL A 211 4.51 10.38 -7.12
CA VAL A 211 5.57 10.51 -8.10
C VAL A 211 6.79 11.12 -7.39
N LEU A 212 7.86 10.35 -7.35
CA LEU A 212 9.17 10.80 -6.88
C LEU A 212 9.98 11.25 -8.09
N GLU A 213 10.74 12.31 -7.91
CA GLU A 213 11.53 12.89 -9.00
C GLU A 213 12.85 13.46 -8.45
N GLU A 214 13.91 13.34 -9.21
CA GLU A 214 15.18 13.98 -8.87
C GLU A 214 14.95 15.50 -8.74
N TYR A 215 15.52 16.11 -7.71
CA TYR A 215 15.18 17.47 -7.30
C TYR A 215 15.47 18.52 -8.38
N GLU A 216 16.68 18.51 -8.98
CA GLU A 216 17.03 19.47 -10.01
C GLU A 216 16.27 19.21 -11.32
N HIS A 217 15.95 17.96 -11.63
CA HIS A 217 15.09 17.60 -12.74
C HIS A 217 13.67 18.19 -12.55
N ALA A 218 13.08 18.05 -11.36
CA ALA A 218 11.78 18.62 -11.05
C ALA A 218 11.76 20.15 -11.15
N LYS A 219 12.80 20.81 -10.61
CA LYS A 219 12.95 22.27 -10.70
C LYS A 219 13.13 22.75 -12.13
N ALA A 220 13.93 22.06 -12.93
CA ALA A 220 14.22 22.46 -14.31
C ALA A 220 12.95 22.50 -15.18
N ARG A 221 11.99 21.61 -14.93
CA ARG A 221 10.68 21.60 -15.62
C ARG A 221 9.58 22.43 -14.92
N GLY A 222 9.90 23.09 -13.80
CA GLY A 222 8.94 23.89 -13.04
C GLY A 222 7.86 23.07 -12.34
N ALA A 223 8.18 21.84 -11.93
CA ALA A 223 7.24 20.97 -11.22
C ALA A 223 6.80 21.58 -9.88
N LYS A 224 5.56 21.32 -9.49
CA LYS A 224 5.11 21.59 -8.13
C LYS A 224 5.69 20.53 -7.19
N ILE A 225 6.61 20.94 -6.32
CA ILE A 225 7.21 20.08 -5.30
C ILE A 225 6.40 20.23 -4.02
N TYR A 226 5.83 19.13 -3.51
CA TYR A 226 5.08 19.10 -2.25
C TYR A 226 6.00 18.94 -1.04
N ALA A 227 7.02 18.10 -1.15
CA ALA A 227 7.97 17.79 -0.10
C ALA A 227 9.21 17.11 -0.68
N GLU A 228 10.26 17.00 0.12
CA GLU A 228 11.46 16.26 -0.18
C GLU A 228 11.52 14.98 0.67
N VAL A 229 11.97 13.86 0.09
CA VAL A 229 12.27 12.63 0.83
C VAL A 229 13.72 12.71 1.28
N LEU A 230 13.94 13.06 2.53
CA LEU A 230 15.27 13.31 3.10
C LEU A 230 15.95 12.03 3.60
N GLY A 231 15.17 11.08 4.15
CA GLY A 231 15.72 9.89 4.75
C GLY A 231 14.78 8.69 4.67
N TYR A 232 15.37 7.51 4.77
CA TYR A 232 14.66 6.24 4.76
C TYR A 232 15.36 5.24 5.67
N GLY A 233 14.62 4.62 6.59
CA GLY A 233 15.14 3.69 7.56
C GLY A 233 14.48 2.33 7.49
N LEU A 234 15.28 1.29 7.61
CA LEU A 234 14.87 -0.11 7.59
C LEU A 234 15.39 -0.83 8.84
N SER A 235 14.61 -1.77 9.33
CA SER A 235 14.99 -2.68 10.41
C SER A 235 14.16 -3.97 10.33
N GLY A 236 14.54 -4.96 11.13
CA GLY A 236 13.75 -6.16 11.39
C GLY A 236 13.87 -6.54 12.85
N ASP A 237 12.78 -7.01 13.46
CA ASP A 237 12.74 -7.35 14.89
C ASP A 237 13.48 -8.65 15.22
N ALA A 238 13.49 -9.60 14.28
CA ALA A 238 14.01 -10.96 14.52
C ALA A 238 13.42 -11.61 15.80
N TYR A 239 12.14 -11.36 16.06
CA TYR A 239 11.47 -11.73 17.31
C TYR A 239 10.32 -12.72 17.07
N HIS A 240 9.23 -12.29 16.44
CA HIS A 240 8.04 -13.11 16.23
C HIS A 240 7.43 -12.84 14.85
N ILE A 241 6.69 -13.82 14.30
CA ILE A 241 6.18 -13.71 12.92
C ILE A 241 5.10 -12.63 12.75
N THR A 242 4.34 -12.29 13.79
CA THR A 242 3.24 -11.32 13.73
C THR A 242 3.27 -10.25 14.83
N ALA A 243 3.96 -10.49 15.93
CA ALA A 243 4.04 -9.55 17.06
C ALA A 243 5.34 -8.75 17.01
N PRO A 244 5.30 -7.41 17.26
CA PRO A 244 6.51 -6.64 17.46
C PRO A 244 7.24 -7.09 18.73
N SER A 245 8.55 -6.78 18.84
CA SER A 245 9.28 -6.94 20.09
C SER A 245 8.67 -6.04 21.17
N GLU A 246 8.62 -6.54 22.41
CA GLU A 246 7.93 -5.84 23.52
C GLU A 246 8.53 -4.45 23.83
N ASP A 247 9.83 -4.28 23.56
CA ASP A 247 10.57 -3.03 23.75
C ASP A 247 10.50 -2.07 22.55
N GLY A 248 9.82 -2.47 21.45
CA GLY A 248 9.68 -1.66 20.24
C GLY A 248 11.00 -1.38 19.51
N ASP A 249 12.04 -2.16 19.75
CA ASP A 249 13.40 -1.89 19.24
C ASP A 249 13.47 -1.80 17.71
N GLY A 250 12.75 -2.65 17.00
CA GLY A 250 12.71 -2.59 15.53
C GLY A 250 12.15 -1.25 14.99
N GLY A 251 11.01 -0.80 15.53
CA GLY A 251 10.45 0.50 15.18
C GLY A 251 11.38 1.66 15.53
N PHE A 252 11.97 1.63 16.73
CA PHE A 252 12.97 2.60 17.14
C PHE A 252 14.16 2.68 16.18
N ARG A 253 14.76 1.52 15.83
CA ARG A 253 15.90 1.48 14.88
C ARG A 253 15.54 1.94 13.48
N ALA A 254 14.33 1.64 13.00
CA ALA A 254 13.87 2.12 11.71
C ALA A 254 13.81 3.65 11.68
N MET A 255 13.20 4.28 12.69
CA MET A 255 13.14 5.74 12.82
C MET A 255 14.54 6.37 12.98
N GLN A 256 15.38 5.80 13.84
CA GLN A 256 16.76 6.27 14.03
C GLN A 256 17.58 6.17 12.75
N ASN A 257 17.42 5.10 11.96
CA ASN A 257 18.07 4.94 10.67
C ASN A 257 17.59 5.98 9.66
N ALA A 258 16.29 6.32 9.65
CA ALA A 258 15.73 7.35 8.79
C ALA A 258 16.34 8.72 9.11
N LEU A 259 16.37 9.11 10.39
CA LEU A 259 17.02 10.35 10.83
C LEU A 259 18.50 10.40 10.45
N ARG A 260 19.25 9.34 10.74
CA ARG A 260 20.66 9.24 10.36
C ARG A 260 20.88 9.42 8.86
N ASN A 261 20.05 8.81 8.04
CA ASN A 261 20.14 8.91 6.58
C ASN A 261 19.74 10.30 6.07
N ALA A 262 18.85 10.99 6.78
CA ALA A 262 18.47 12.37 6.52
C ALA A 262 19.50 13.41 7.02
N GLY A 263 20.39 13.01 7.92
CA GLY A 263 21.27 13.96 8.63
C GLY A 263 20.53 14.86 9.61
N LEU A 264 19.41 14.36 10.17
CA LEU A 264 18.53 15.07 11.09
C LEU A 264 18.61 14.49 12.50
N GLU A 265 18.31 15.34 13.49
CA GLU A 265 18.15 14.94 14.89
C GLU A 265 16.67 14.82 15.26
N PRO A 266 16.31 14.10 16.34
CA PRO A 266 14.93 14.00 16.78
C PRO A 266 14.23 15.34 16.98
N ALA A 267 14.95 16.37 17.43
CA ALA A 267 14.42 17.71 17.63
C ALA A 267 14.00 18.44 16.33
N ASP A 268 14.41 17.93 15.16
CA ASP A 268 14.03 18.49 13.86
C ASP A 268 12.69 17.94 13.37
N ILE A 269 12.06 17.01 14.11
CA ILE A 269 10.81 16.35 13.72
C ILE A 269 9.63 17.03 14.40
N ASP A 270 8.73 17.59 13.60
CA ASP A 270 7.50 18.23 14.05
C ASP A 270 6.31 17.28 14.17
N TYR A 271 6.31 16.18 13.39
CA TYR A 271 5.17 15.28 13.30
C TYR A 271 5.60 13.84 12.99
N VAL A 272 4.99 12.89 13.68
CA VAL A 272 5.12 11.45 13.41
C VAL A 272 3.77 10.91 12.93
N ASN A 273 3.72 10.43 11.69
CA ASN A 273 2.59 9.65 11.20
C ASN A 273 2.77 8.20 11.65
N ALA A 274 2.17 7.87 12.78
CA ALA A 274 2.29 6.56 13.37
C ALA A 274 1.50 5.49 12.59
N HIS A 275 1.87 4.23 12.77
CA HIS A 275 1.11 3.11 12.22
C HIS A 275 -0.27 3.01 12.87
N GLY A 276 -0.35 3.11 14.20
CA GLY A 276 -1.58 3.34 14.95
C GLY A 276 -2.75 2.46 14.54
N THR A 277 -2.64 1.15 14.67
CA THR A 277 -3.58 0.20 14.07
C THR A 277 -4.78 -0.14 14.95
N SER A 278 -4.91 0.47 16.11
CA SER A 278 -5.97 0.10 17.08
C SER A 278 -5.78 -1.31 17.66
N THR A 279 -4.54 -1.76 17.75
CA THR A 279 -4.14 -3.06 18.30
C THR A 279 -3.31 -2.91 19.57
N MET A 280 -2.92 -4.02 20.16
CA MET A 280 -1.99 -4.00 21.29
C MET A 280 -0.61 -3.43 20.94
N ALA A 281 -0.24 -3.42 19.67
CA ALA A 281 1.03 -2.86 19.19
C ALA A 281 1.11 -1.33 19.34
N ASP A 282 0.00 -0.62 19.45
CA ASP A 282 -0.04 0.84 19.56
C ASP A 282 0.80 1.38 20.73
N THR A 283 0.74 0.70 21.89
CA THR A 283 1.53 1.10 23.07
C THR A 283 3.02 0.87 22.86
N ILE A 284 3.39 -0.21 22.17
CA ILE A 284 4.79 -0.54 21.84
C ILE A 284 5.34 0.49 20.87
N GLU A 285 4.58 0.85 19.85
CA GLU A 285 4.94 1.89 18.89
C GLU A 285 5.14 3.24 19.57
N LEU A 286 4.19 3.65 20.43
CA LEU A 286 4.30 4.91 21.17
C LEU A 286 5.56 4.93 22.04
N GLY A 287 5.87 3.85 22.75
CA GLY A 287 7.10 3.75 23.55
C GLY A 287 8.38 3.85 22.72
N ALA A 288 8.37 3.32 21.47
CA ALA A 288 9.49 3.49 20.56
C ALA A 288 9.65 4.96 20.10
N VAL A 289 8.53 5.66 19.86
CA VAL A 289 8.53 7.09 19.51
C VAL A 289 9.04 7.93 20.69
N GLU A 290 8.51 7.71 21.91
CA GLU A 290 8.97 8.39 23.13
C GLU A 290 10.46 8.18 23.37
N ARG A 291 10.94 6.94 23.22
CA ARG A 291 12.37 6.62 23.36
C ARG A 291 13.25 7.39 22.36
N LEU A 292 12.75 7.67 21.17
CA LEU A 292 13.49 8.43 20.14
C LEU A 292 13.43 9.92 20.36
N MET A 293 12.22 10.44 20.64
CA MET A 293 11.96 11.88 20.67
C MET A 293 12.33 12.52 22.03
N GLY A 294 12.39 11.73 23.09
CA GLY A 294 12.52 12.22 24.45
C GLY A 294 11.16 12.68 25.03
N ASP A 295 11.20 13.18 26.28
CA ASP A 295 10.04 13.73 26.99
C ASP A 295 9.58 15.07 26.43
#